data_b0313c7bab03c37512fa3293008f0d55
#
_entry.id   b0313c7bab03c37512fa3293008f0d55
#
_cell.length_a   1.000
_cell.length_b   1.000
_cell.length_c   1.000
_cell.angle_alpha   90.00
_cell.angle_beta   90.00
_cell.angle_gamma   90.00
#
_symmetry.space_group_name_H-M   'P 1'
#
loop_
_entity.id
_entity.type
_entity.pdbx_description
1 polymer ?
#
loop_
_entity_poly.entity_id
_entity_poly.type
_entity_poly.pdbx_seq_one_letter_code
_entity_poly.pdbx_strand_id
1 'polypeptide(L)'
;MNLQQHNNISDNNFEQCIKCTICTVYCPVAAVNPNYPGPKQAGPDGERLRLKKFNFYDESLKYCINCKRCEVACPSNVKIGDIIQAARIKYSKKQPKLRDYILANTDLVGTLSTPFAPIVNTTLGLKPVKAILDGVMKIDHRRTFPKYAFGTFESWYKKVAEKQAAYPSQVSYFHGCYVNYNNPQLGKDLIKVMNAFSIGVQLLEKEKCCGVALISNGLIKQAQKQARTNINSIRKSVLEKKMPVIATSST
;
A
#
# COMPACT_ATOMS: atom_id res chain seq x y z
N MET A 1 13.13 15.54 -13.75
CA MET A 1 11.72 15.90 -13.49
C MET A 1 11.64 16.43 -12.06
N ASN A 2 11.40 17.73 -11.91
CA ASN A 2 11.53 18.46 -10.65
C ASN A 2 10.31 18.12 -9.76
N LEU A 3 10.53 17.38 -8.66
CA LEU A 3 9.49 16.92 -7.73
C LEU A 3 8.78 18.07 -6.98
N GLN A 4 9.20 19.31 -7.17
CA GLN A 4 8.56 20.48 -6.59
C GLN A 4 7.26 20.90 -7.31
N GLN A 5 7.03 20.46 -8.55
CA GLN A 5 5.84 20.84 -9.32
C GLN A 5 4.57 20.02 -9.01
N HIS A 6 4.67 18.86 -8.36
CA HIS A 6 3.50 18.06 -7.98
C HIS A 6 2.95 18.35 -6.57
N ASN A 7 3.44 19.37 -5.90
CA ASN A 7 2.98 19.76 -4.57
C ASN A 7 1.86 20.83 -4.59
N ASN A 8 1.30 21.13 -5.75
CA ASN A 8 0.12 21.98 -5.81
C ASN A 8 -1.11 21.14 -5.45
N ILE A 9 -1.51 21.29 -4.20
CA ILE A 9 -2.75 20.75 -3.62
C ILE A 9 -3.99 21.20 -4.43
N SER A 10 -3.86 22.27 -5.24
CA SER A 10 -4.86 22.74 -6.20
C SER A 10 -5.29 21.70 -7.25
N ASP A 11 -4.44 20.68 -7.55
CA ASP A 11 -4.77 19.65 -8.53
C ASP A 11 -5.69 18.54 -7.97
N ASN A 12 -6.00 18.58 -6.67
CA ASN A 12 -6.78 17.50 -6.01
C ASN A 12 -8.30 17.73 -6.06
N ASN A 13 -8.79 18.69 -6.83
CA ASN A 13 -10.23 18.96 -7.04
C ASN A 13 -11.05 19.16 -5.75
N PHE A 14 -10.43 19.55 -4.62
CA PHE A 14 -11.15 19.69 -3.34
C PHE A 14 -12.27 20.73 -3.39
N GLU A 15 -12.17 21.73 -4.25
CA GLU A 15 -13.20 22.75 -4.47
C GLU A 15 -14.48 22.18 -5.08
N GLN A 16 -14.41 21.04 -5.80
CA GLN A 16 -15.57 20.35 -6.33
C GLN A 16 -16.42 19.67 -5.24
N CYS A 17 -15.97 19.68 -3.99
CA CYS A 17 -16.71 19.11 -2.88
C CYS A 17 -18.00 19.89 -2.59
N ILE A 18 -19.15 19.27 -2.88
CA ILE A 18 -20.50 19.81 -2.63
C ILE A 18 -20.96 19.67 -1.17
N LYS A 19 -20.08 19.21 -0.27
CA LYS A 19 -20.32 19.06 1.18
C LYS A 19 -21.47 18.11 1.57
N CYS A 20 -21.83 17.16 0.72
CA CYS A 20 -22.96 16.21 0.92
C CYS A 20 -22.74 15.19 2.04
N THR A 21 -21.53 15.06 2.59
CA THR A 21 -21.14 14.12 3.68
C THR A 21 -21.24 12.63 3.38
N ILE A 22 -21.63 12.20 2.19
CA ILE A 22 -21.70 10.78 1.77
C ILE A 22 -20.40 10.03 2.12
N CYS A 23 -19.25 10.62 1.82
CA CYS A 23 -17.93 10.04 2.11
C CYS A 23 -17.71 9.74 3.61
N THR A 24 -18.36 10.48 4.53
CA THR A 24 -18.28 10.25 5.97
C THR A 24 -19.11 9.03 6.36
N VAL A 25 -20.29 8.86 5.77
CA VAL A 25 -21.16 7.69 5.99
C VAL A 25 -20.48 6.39 5.56
N TYR A 26 -19.78 6.41 4.42
CA TYR A 26 -19.05 5.25 3.91
C TYR A 26 -17.70 5.00 4.58
N CYS A 27 -17.27 5.85 5.51
CA CYS A 27 -15.97 5.72 6.15
C CYS A 27 -15.99 4.71 7.30
N PRO A 28 -15.25 3.58 7.20
CA PRO A 28 -15.23 2.58 8.26
C PRO A 28 -14.56 3.09 9.55
N VAL A 29 -13.70 4.10 9.44
CA VAL A 29 -13.05 4.69 10.63
C VAL A 29 -13.98 5.67 11.34
N ALA A 30 -14.69 6.53 10.61
CA ALA A 30 -15.65 7.45 11.20
C ALA A 30 -16.80 6.72 11.90
N ALA A 31 -17.18 5.53 11.41
CA ALA A 31 -18.22 4.71 12.01
C ALA A 31 -17.88 4.19 13.42
N VAL A 32 -16.59 4.04 13.77
CA VAL A 32 -16.15 3.39 15.01
C VAL A 32 -15.24 4.24 15.88
N ASN A 33 -14.70 5.35 15.36
CA ASN A 33 -13.76 6.22 16.08
C ASN A 33 -14.32 7.64 16.19
N PRO A 34 -14.83 8.05 17.38
CA PRO A 34 -15.39 9.39 17.58
C PRO A 34 -14.35 10.51 17.47
N ASN A 35 -13.07 10.20 17.58
CA ASN A 35 -11.98 11.17 17.40
C ASN A 35 -11.65 11.46 15.93
N TYR A 36 -12.30 10.78 14.99
CA TYR A 36 -12.13 11.03 13.57
C TYR A 36 -13.37 11.69 12.97
N PRO A 37 -13.30 12.98 12.59
CA PRO A 37 -14.47 13.72 12.13
C PRO A 37 -14.94 13.30 10.73
N GLY A 38 -14.27 12.36 10.12
CA GLY A 38 -14.61 11.82 8.81
C GLY A 38 -13.84 12.47 7.64
N PRO A 39 -13.91 11.82 6.46
CA PRO A 39 -13.13 12.20 5.28
C PRO A 39 -13.45 13.60 4.76
N LYS A 40 -14.70 14.03 4.80
CA LYS A 40 -15.09 15.37 4.34
C LYS A 40 -14.34 16.46 5.11
N GLN A 41 -14.36 16.39 6.42
CA GLN A 41 -13.72 17.39 7.27
C GLN A 41 -12.20 17.26 7.25
N ALA A 42 -11.67 16.06 7.30
CA ALA A 42 -10.23 15.81 7.27
C ALA A 42 -9.58 16.16 5.91
N GLY A 43 -10.29 15.96 4.80
CA GLY A 43 -9.85 16.24 3.44
C GLY A 43 -10.23 17.63 2.95
N PRO A 44 -11.33 17.78 2.19
CA PRO A 44 -11.67 19.03 1.53
C PRO A 44 -11.82 20.23 2.46
N ASP A 45 -12.51 20.09 3.59
CA ASP A 45 -12.67 21.21 4.53
C ASP A 45 -11.36 21.57 5.22
N GLY A 46 -10.57 20.55 5.58
CA GLY A 46 -9.22 20.76 6.13
C GLY A 46 -8.30 21.46 5.14
N GLU A 47 -8.45 21.20 3.84
CA GLU A 47 -7.66 21.88 2.80
C GLU A 47 -8.06 23.36 2.68
N ARG A 48 -9.35 23.68 2.72
CA ARG A 48 -9.82 25.08 2.76
C ARG A 48 -9.28 25.83 3.97
N LEU A 49 -9.17 25.15 5.14
CA LEU A 49 -8.54 25.75 6.32
C LEU A 49 -7.04 25.98 6.12
N ARG A 50 -6.34 25.07 5.45
CA ARG A 50 -4.90 25.19 5.15
C ARG A 50 -4.60 26.35 4.19
N LEU A 51 -5.51 26.67 3.28
CA LEU A 51 -5.39 27.87 2.43
C LEU A 51 -5.46 29.16 3.24
N LYS A 52 -6.29 29.19 4.28
CA LYS A 52 -6.44 30.37 5.16
C LYS A 52 -5.37 30.45 6.23
N LYS A 53 -4.98 29.32 6.80
CA LYS A 53 -4.00 29.20 7.87
C LYS A 53 -2.91 28.22 7.44
N PHE A 54 -1.82 28.74 6.91
CA PHE A 54 -0.65 27.95 6.53
C PHE A 54 -0.18 27.07 7.71
N ASN A 55 0.23 25.84 7.39
CA ASN A 55 0.67 24.84 8.37
C ASN A 55 -0.43 24.33 9.32
N PHE A 56 -1.71 24.54 9.03
CA PHE A 56 -2.77 23.88 9.79
C PHE A 56 -2.67 22.36 9.65
N TYR A 57 -2.43 21.69 10.78
CA TYR A 57 -2.42 20.23 10.86
C TYR A 57 -3.44 19.78 11.90
N ASP A 58 -4.35 18.92 11.49
CA ASP A 58 -5.31 18.26 12.37
C ASP A 58 -4.79 16.87 12.73
N GLU A 59 -4.58 16.63 14.02
CA GLU A 59 -4.11 15.33 14.55
C GLU A 59 -5.04 14.16 14.19
N SER A 60 -6.31 14.42 13.87
CA SER A 60 -7.26 13.39 13.43
C SER A 60 -6.90 12.74 12.09
N LEU A 61 -6.08 13.41 11.26
CA LEU A 61 -5.60 12.88 9.98
C LEU A 61 -4.87 11.54 10.13
N LYS A 62 -4.25 11.29 11.30
CA LYS A 62 -3.56 10.02 11.60
C LYS A 62 -4.49 8.80 11.58
N TYR A 63 -5.77 8.97 11.78
CA TYR A 63 -6.74 7.88 11.80
C TYR A 63 -7.17 7.42 10.41
N CYS A 64 -6.94 8.22 9.36
CA CYS A 64 -7.23 7.81 7.99
C CYS A 64 -6.35 6.63 7.57
N ILE A 65 -6.98 5.50 7.22
CA ILE A 65 -6.31 4.28 6.76
C ILE A 65 -6.10 4.24 5.24
N ASN A 66 -6.43 5.32 4.53
CA ASN A 66 -6.29 5.46 3.07
C ASN A 66 -6.95 4.35 2.24
N CYS A 67 -8.10 3.83 2.67
CA CYS A 67 -8.84 2.75 2.01
C CYS A 67 -9.60 3.17 0.75
N LYS A 68 -9.60 4.44 0.39
CA LYS A 68 -10.24 5.04 -0.81
C LYS A 68 -11.76 4.92 -0.92
N ARG A 69 -12.47 4.31 0.04
CA ARG A 69 -13.94 4.20 -0.01
C ARG A 69 -14.65 5.56 -0.15
N CYS A 70 -14.09 6.61 0.48
CA CYS A 70 -14.62 7.97 0.38
C CYS A 70 -14.52 8.54 -1.04
N GLU A 71 -13.52 8.15 -1.82
CA GLU A 71 -13.36 8.59 -3.21
C GLU A 71 -14.33 7.86 -4.12
N VAL A 72 -14.49 6.55 -3.94
CA VAL A 72 -15.45 5.73 -4.72
C VAL A 72 -16.88 6.20 -4.48
N ALA A 73 -17.22 6.58 -3.24
CA ALA A 73 -18.56 7.06 -2.89
C ALA A 73 -18.80 8.53 -3.24
N CYS A 74 -17.80 9.27 -3.69
CA CYS A 74 -17.91 10.72 -3.94
C CYS A 74 -18.60 11.03 -5.27
N PRO A 75 -19.80 11.66 -5.27
CA PRO A 75 -20.51 11.99 -6.51
C PRO A 75 -19.78 13.03 -7.35
N SER A 76 -18.91 13.84 -6.74
CA SER A 76 -18.08 14.84 -7.41
C SER A 76 -16.66 14.37 -7.70
N ASN A 77 -16.37 13.07 -7.57
CA ASN A 77 -15.07 12.45 -7.84
C ASN A 77 -13.87 13.14 -7.16
N VAL A 78 -14.08 13.73 -5.98
CA VAL A 78 -13.00 14.36 -5.20
C VAL A 78 -12.06 13.30 -4.67
N LYS A 79 -10.74 13.50 -4.85
CA LYS A 79 -9.69 12.58 -4.39
C LYS A 79 -9.37 12.78 -2.90
N ILE A 80 -10.37 12.51 -2.05
CA ILE A 80 -10.36 12.84 -0.62
C ILE A 80 -9.22 12.16 0.13
N GLY A 81 -8.94 10.89 -0.16
CA GLY A 81 -7.86 10.15 0.46
C GLY A 81 -6.48 10.72 0.08
N ASP A 82 -6.32 11.16 -1.17
CA ASP A 82 -5.08 11.79 -1.63
C ASP A 82 -4.85 13.15 -0.96
N ILE A 83 -5.91 13.96 -0.79
CA ILE A 83 -5.85 15.21 -0.04
C ILE A 83 -5.37 14.95 1.40
N ILE A 84 -5.96 13.97 2.08
CA ILE A 84 -5.59 13.61 3.46
C ILE A 84 -4.14 13.12 3.52
N GLN A 85 -3.71 12.26 2.59
CA GLN A 85 -2.34 11.79 2.55
C GLN A 85 -1.34 12.90 2.26
N ALA A 86 -1.62 13.78 1.29
CA ALA A 86 -0.79 14.93 1.00
C ALA A 86 -0.64 15.84 2.22
N ALA A 87 -1.73 16.09 2.94
CA ALA A 87 -1.69 16.87 4.18
C ALA A 87 -0.86 16.19 5.27
N ARG A 88 -0.97 14.86 5.45
CA ARG A 88 -0.13 14.11 6.38
C ARG A 88 1.35 14.20 6.04
N ILE A 89 1.69 14.06 4.77
CA ILE A 89 3.07 14.13 4.30
C ILE A 89 3.66 15.52 4.50
N LYS A 90 2.90 16.55 4.14
CA LYS A 90 3.39 17.94 4.12
C LYS A 90 3.45 18.58 5.50
N TYR A 91 2.45 18.36 6.34
CA TYR A 91 2.25 19.13 7.57
C TYR A 91 2.50 18.35 8.85
N SER A 92 2.61 16.99 8.81
CA SER A 92 2.93 16.22 10.01
C SER A 92 4.38 16.48 10.44
N LYS A 93 4.56 16.92 11.68
CA LYS A 93 5.87 17.08 12.31
C LYS A 93 6.36 15.80 12.99
N LYS A 94 5.57 14.73 12.95
CA LYS A 94 5.87 13.49 13.66
C LYS A 94 6.98 12.72 12.96
N GLN A 95 8.07 12.46 13.71
CA GLN A 95 9.14 11.58 13.23
C GLN A 95 8.71 10.11 13.33
N PRO A 96 9.04 9.27 12.32
CA PRO A 96 8.79 7.84 12.38
C PRO A 96 9.52 7.19 13.56
N LYS A 97 8.83 6.29 14.28
CA LYS A 97 9.41 5.51 15.38
C LYS A 97 9.97 4.18 14.86
N LEU A 98 10.76 3.49 15.66
CA LEU A 98 11.29 2.15 15.32
C LEU A 98 10.19 1.19 14.84
N ARG A 99 9.03 1.19 15.52
CA ARG A 99 7.85 0.44 15.10
C ARG A 99 7.45 0.74 13.64
N ASP A 100 7.44 2.02 13.28
CA ASP A 100 6.99 2.47 11.97
C ASP A 100 7.94 1.98 10.87
N TYR A 101 9.25 1.95 11.18
CA TYR A 101 10.27 1.36 10.28
C TYR A 101 10.07 -0.14 10.11
N ILE A 102 9.82 -0.89 11.19
CA ILE A 102 9.62 -2.34 11.12
C ILE A 102 8.35 -2.67 10.32
N LEU A 103 7.22 -2.02 10.63
CA LEU A 103 5.94 -2.26 9.96
C LEU A 103 5.93 -1.83 8.50
N ALA A 104 6.74 -0.84 8.14
CA ALA A 104 6.79 -0.30 6.78
C ALA A 104 7.72 -1.07 5.84
N ASN A 105 8.77 -1.72 6.36
CA ASN A 105 9.74 -2.45 5.55
C ASN A 105 9.31 -3.91 5.31
N THR A 106 8.17 -4.07 4.66
CA THR A 106 7.54 -5.38 4.41
C THR A 106 8.44 -6.35 3.63
N ASP A 107 9.26 -5.87 2.69
CA ASP A 107 10.20 -6.71 1.94
C ASP A 107 11.29 -7.28 2.85
N LEU A 108 11.87 -6.46 3.73
CA LEU A 108 12.90 -6.91 4.67
C LEU A 108 12.31 -7.91 5.67
N VAL A 109 11.20 -7.54 6.29
CA VAL A 109 10.53 -8.38 7.29
C VAL A 109 10.07 -9.70 6.65
N GLY A 110 9.51 -9.65 5.43
CA GLY A 110 9.11 -10.85 4.68
C GLY A 110 10.29 -11.77 4.37
N THR A 111 11.39 -11.22 3.88
CA THR A 111 12.61 -11.97 3.55
C THR A 111 13.19 -12.67 4.79
N LEU A 112 13.23 -11.98 5.93
CA LEU A 112 13.74 -12.56 7.19
C LEU A 112 12.76 -13.57 7.81
N SER A 113 11.45 -13.37 7.67
CA SER A 113 10.44 -14.20 8.31
C SER A 113 10.15 -15.50 7.54
N THR A 114 10.24 -15.48 6.21
CA THR A 114 9.87 -16.62 5.34
C THR A 114 10.66 -17.90 5.63
N PRO A 115 12.00 -17.89 5.81
CA PRO A 115 12.74 -19.11 6.13
C PRO A 115 12.33 -19.75 7.45
N PHE A 116 11.88 -18.93 8.41
CA PHE A 116 11.46 -19.32 9.74
C PHE A 116 9.93 -19.23 9.94
N ALA A 117 9.17 -19.26 8.86
CA ALA A 117 7.73 -19.02 8.87
C ALA A 117 6.95 -19.83 9.92
N PRO A 118 7.19 -21.16 10.13
CA PRO A 118 6.48 -21.91 11.15
C PRO A 118 6.70 -21.34 12.57
N ILE A 119 7.94 -21.00 12.91
CA ILE A 119 8.30 -20.43 14.21
C ILE A 119 7.70 -19.03 14.36
N VAL A 120 7.89 -18.17 13.36
CA VAL A 120 7.38 -16.78 13.37
C VAL A 120 5.85 -16.76 13.49
N ASN A 121 5.16 -17.60 12.73
CA ASN A 121 3.70 -17.66 12.76
C ASN A 121 3.17 -18.15 14.12
N THR A 122 3.84 -19.13 14.73
CA THR A 122 3.46 -19.63 16.05
C THR A 122 3.71 -18.57 17.12
N THR A 123 4.89 -17.96 17.13
CA THR A 123 5.26 -16.95 18.14
C THR A 123 4.37 -15.71 18.07
N LEU A 124 4.07 -15.18 16.87
CA LEU A 124 3.15 -14.04 16.69
C LEU A 124 1.70 -14.37 17.07
N GLY A 125 1.34 -15.65 17.16
CA GLY A 125 0.03 -16.13 17.65
C GLY A 125 -0.09 -16.13 19.16
N LEU A 126 1.01 -16.22 19.90
CA LEU A 126 1.03 -16.38 21.37
C LEU A 126 0.53 -15.12 22.09
N LYS A 127 -0.35 -15.31 23.07
CA LYS A 127 -0.88 -14.20 23.90
C LYS A 127 0.22 -13.37 24.58
N PRO A 128 1.26 -13.97 25.22
CA PRO A 128 2.31 -13.17 25.87
C PRO A 128 3.12 -12.34 24.87
N VAL A 129 3.41 -12.86 23.67
CA VAL A 129 4.11 -12.10 22.62
C VAL A 129 3.27 -10.92 22.16
N LYS A 130 1.97 -11.11 21.96
CA LYS A 130 1.04 -10.03 21.62
C LYS A 130 0.96 -8.96 22.70
N ALA A 131 0.97 -9.35 23.97
CA ALA A 131 1.00 -8.41 25.10
C ALA A 131 2.29 -7.57 25.15
N ILE A 132 3.44 -8.19 24.88
CA ILE A 132 4.73 -7.48 24.75
C ILE A 132 4.70 -6.50 23.56
N LEU A 133 4.19 -6.93 22.40
CA LEU A 133 4.05 -6.05 21.24
C LEU A 133 3.12 -4.87 21.50
N ASP A 134 2.05 -5.07 22.28
CA ASP A 134 1.14 -4.00 22.68
C ASP A 134 1.86 -3.03 23.65
N GLY A 135 2.53 -3.53 24.67
CA GLY A 135 3.25 -2.71 25.65
C GLY A 135 4.38 -1.87 25.03
N VAL A 136 5.24 -2.51 24.23
CA VAL A 136 6.47 -1.91 23.70
C VAL A 136 6.22 -1.17 22.38
N MET A 137 5.53 -1.80 21.44
CA MET A 137 5.35 -1.27 20.08
C MET A 137 4.01 -0.58 19.89
N LYS A 138 3.12 -0.61 20.86
CA LYS A 138 1.74 -0.08 20.77
C LYS A 138 0.98 -0.68 19.59
N ILE A 139 1.15 -1.99 19.40
CA ILE A 139 0.40 -2.79 18.44
C ILE A 139 -0.65 -3.58 19.23
N ASP A 140 -1.92 -3.23 19.06
CA ASP A 140 -3.04 -3.83 19.80
C ASP A 140 -2.96 -5.37 19.79
N HIS A 141 -3.01 -6.00 20.95
CA HIS A 141 -2.90 -7.45 21.15
C HIS A 141 -4.02 -8.25 20.46
N ARG A 142 -5.15 -7.62 20.13
CA ARG A 142 -6.26 -8.23 19.37
C ARG A 142 -5.94 -8.41 17.89
N ARG A 143 -4.90 -7.70 17.39
CA ARG A 143 -4.54 -7.75 15.98
C ARG A 143 -4.07 -9.14 15.60
N THR A 144 -4.58 -9.64 14.47
CA THR A 144 -4.04 -10.81 13.78
C THR A 144 -3.04 -10.36 12.72
N PHE A 145 -1.86 -10.99 12.70
CA PHE A 145 -0.87 -10.76 11.65
C PHE A 145 -1.10 -11.72 10.49
N PRO A 146 -0.88 -11.29 9.23
CA PRO A 146 -0.83 -12.21 8.11
C PRO A 146 0.24 -13.27 8.35
N LYS A 147 -0.09 -14.52 8.09
CA LYS A 147 0.89 -15.61 8.21
C LYS A 147 1.91 -15.52 7.09
N TYR A 148 3.17 -15.77 7.41
CA TYR A 148 4.22 -15.93 6.40
C TYR A 148 4.16 -17.33 5.81
N ALA A 149 4.35 -17.42 4.49
CA ALA A 149 4.48 -18.70 3.80
C ALA A 149 5.89 -19.28 3.98
N PHE A 150 6.00 -20.59 4.00
CA PHE A 150 7.29 -21.27 3.94
C PHE A 150 7.77 -21.32 2.49
N GLY A 151 8.69 -20.42 2.13
CA GLY A 151 9.13 -20.19 0.76
C GLY A 151 8.38 -19.05 0.05
N THR A 152 9.11 -18.29 -0.76
CA THR A 152 8.58 -17.14 -1.50
C THR A 152 7.94 -17.56 -2.83
N PHE A 153 7.02 -16.74 -3.33
CA PHE A 153 6.48 -16.90 -4.68
C PHE A 153 7.58 -16.82 -5.75
N GLU A 154 8.51 -15.88 -5.63
CA GLU A 154 9.65 -15.76 -6.55
C GLU A 154 10.51 -17.02 -6.60
N SER A 155 10.78 -17.64 -5.43
CA SER A 155 11.56 -18.89 -5.36
C SER A 155 10.86 -20.04 -6.09
N TRP A 156 9.54 -20.13 -5.96
CA TRP A 156 8.75 -21.09 -6.71
C TRP A 156 8.71 -20.76 -8.21
N TYR A 157 8.53 -19.48 -8.57
CA TYR A 157 8.43 -19.04 -9.96
C TYR A 157 9.70 -19.38 -10.77
N LYS A 158 10.88 -19.29 -10.17
CA LYS A 158 12.15 -19.66 -10.83
C LYS A 158 12.11 -21.09 -11.43
N LYS A 159 11.35 -22.01 -10.84
CA LYS A 159 11.22 -23.40 -11.31
C LYS A 159 10.33 -23.53 -12.55
N VAL A 160 9.50 -22.55 -12.83
CA VAL A 160 8.55 -22.57 -13.95
C VAL A 160 8.81 -21.48 -15.00
N ALA A 161 9.80 -20.63 -14.76
CA ALA A 161 10.07 -19.44 -15.59
C ALA A 161 10.29 -19.78 -17.07
N GLU A 162 11.06 -20.83 -17.38
CA GLU A 162 11.31 -21.27 -18.76
C GLU A 162 10.03 -21.69 -19.47
N LYS A 163 9.14 -22.41 -18.78
CA LYS A 163 7.84 -22.80 -19.32
C LYS A 163 6.98 -21.57 -19.63
N GLN A 164 7.08 -20.53 -18.80
CA GLN A 164 6.32 -19.30 -19.03
C GLN A 164 6.84 -18.52 -20.25
N ALA A 165 8.13 -18.55 -20.50
CA ALA A 165 8.73 -17.92 -21.68
C ALA A 165 8.33 -18.58 -23.02
N ALA A 166 7.90 -19.85 -23.00
CA ALA A 166 7.52 -20.60 -24.20
C ALA A 166 6.13 -20.23 -24.76
N TYR A 167 5.30 -19.50 -24.03
CA TYR A 167 3.97 -19.11 -24.50
C TYR A 167 4.04 -18.01 -25.56
N PRO A 168 3.18 -18.05 -26.60
CA PRO A 168 3.20 -17.10 -27.72
C PRO A 168 2.82 -15.67 -27.29
N SER A 169 1.94 -15.54 -26.32
CA SER A 169 1.53 -14.27 -25.72
C SER A 169 2.03 -14.19 -24.29
N GLN A 170 2.48 -13.03 -23.87
CA GLN A 170 3.07 -12.86 -22.54
C GLN A 170 2.62 -11.58 -21.85
N VAL A 171 2.55 -11.63 -20.53
CA VAL A 171 2.27 -10.49 -19.66
C VAL A 171 3.32 -10.43 -18.57
N SER A 172 3.58 -9.22 -18.07
CA SER A 172 4.40 -9.04 -16.87
C SER A 172 3.53 -8.99 -15.63
N TYR A 173 3.96 -9.63 -14.56
CA TYR A 173 3.22 -9.69 -13.31
C TYR A 173 3.93 -8.93 -12.21
N PHE A 174 3.24 -7.92 -11.67
CA PHE A 174 3.59 -7.25 -10.43
C PHE A 174 2.90 -7.99 -9.27
N HIS A 175 3.63 -8.87 -8.58
CA HIS A 175 3.04 -9.74 -7.56
C HIS A 175 2.90 -9.08 -6.18
N GLY A 176 3.76 -8.11 -5.86
CA GLY A 176 3.75 -7.43 -4.57
C GLY A 176 4.24 -8.29 -3.39
N CYS A 177 4.47 -7.63 -2.25
CA CYS A 177 5.00 -8.27 -1.06
C CYS A 177 4.05 -9.33 -0.46
N TYR A 178 2.73 -9.09 -0.52
CA TYR A 178 1.75 -10.02 0.04
C TYR A 178 1.76 -11.38 -0.68
N VAL A 179 1.78 -11.38 -2.00
CA VAL A 179 1.88 -12.61 -2.78
C VAL A 179 3.22 -13.28 -2.56
N ASN A 180 4.30 -12.50 -2.50
CA ASN A 180 5.63 -13.08 -2.35
C ASN A 180 5.84 -13.78 -1.01
N TYR A 181 5.39 -13.17 0.09
CA TYR A 181 5.74 -13.63 1.43
C TYR A 181 4.60 -14.25 2.22
N ASN A 182 3.34 -13.89 1.94
CA ASN A 182 2.19 -14.31 2.73
C ASN A 182 1.28 -15.30 1.99
N ASN A 183 1.00 -15.07 0.72
CA ASN A 183 0.10 -15.89 -0.07
C ASN A 183 0.65 -16.24 -1.46
N PRO A 184 1.73 -17.04 -1.56
CA PRO A 184 2.27 -17.50 -2.85
C PRO A 184 1.26 -18.23 -3.73
N GLN A 185 0.24 -18.85 -3.10
CA GLN A 185 -0.78 -19.58 -3.84
C GLN A 185 -1.57 -18.70 -4.80
N LEU A 186 -1.87 -17.45 -4.40
CA LEU A 186 -2.56 -16.48 -5.25
C LEU A 186 -1.80 -16.24 -6.57
N GLY A 187 -0.48 -16.05 -6.49
CA GLY A 187 0.35 -15.88 -7.69
C GLY A 187 0.42 -17.15 -8.55
N LYS A 188 0.46 -18.34 -7.93
CA LYS A 188 0.42 -19.61 -8.64
C LYS A 188 -0.90 -19.82 -9.37
N ASP A 189 -2.00 -19.44 -8.76
CA ASP A 189 -3.33 -19.58 -9.35
C ASP A 189 -3.52 -18.57 -10.50
N LEU A 190 -3.00 -17.34 -10.37
CA LEU A 190 -2.93 -16.41 -11.50
C LEU A 190 -2.21 -17.04 -12.70
N ILE A 191 -1.02 -17.60 -12.49
CA ILE A 191 -0.26 -18.22 -13.57
C ILE A 191 -1.05 -19.37 -14.22
N LYS A 192 -1.73 -20.22 -13.43
CA LYS A 192 -2.58 -21.27 -13.99
C LYS A 192 -3.71 -20.71 -14.86
N VAL A 193 -4.38 -19.66 -14.38
CA VAL A 193 -5.46 -19.01 -15.15
C VAL A 193 -4.92 -18.44 -16.46
N MET A 194 -3.81 -17.70 -16.41
CA MET A 194 -3.21 -17.13 -17.62
C MET A 194 -2.77 -18.18 -18.62
N ASN A 195 -2.16 -19.29 -18.13
CA ASN A 195 -1.73 -20.39 -18.96
C ASN A 195 -2.92 -21.13 -19.63
N ALA A 196 -4.08 -21.19 -18.99
CA ALA A 196 -5.31 -21.75 -19.60
C ALA A 196 -5.78 -20.92 -20.81
N PHE A 197 -5.41 -19.62 -20.85
CA PHE A 197 -5.62 -18.75 -22.01
C PHE A 197 -4.42 -18.70 -22.96
N SER A 198 -3.46 -19.63 -22.84
CA SER A 198 -2.23 -19.64 -23.62
C SER A 198 -1.37 -18.38 -23.47
N ILE A 199 -1.43 -17.75 -22.31
CA ILE A 199 -0.66 -16.54 -21.94
C ILE A 199 0.39 -16.93 -20.91
N GLY A 200 1.66 -16.66 -21.21
CA GLY A 200 2.78 -16.79 -20.30
C GLY A 200 2.88 -15.59 -19.37
N VAL A 201 3.34 -15.81 -18.16
CA VAL A 201 3.48 -14.76 -17.14
C VAL A 201 4.96 -14.59 -16.79
N GLN A 202 5.52 -13.42 -17.02
CA GLN A 202 6.88 -13.07 -16.61
C GLN A 202 6.87 -12.16 -15.39
N LEU A 203 7.80 -12.34 -14.47
CA LEU A 203 7.98 -11.38 -13.37
C LEU A 203 8.73 -10.14 -13.86
N LEU A 204 8.49 -9.02 -13.21
CA LEU A 204 9.28 -7.81 -13.42
C LEU A 204 10.75 -8.06 -13.01
N GLU A 205 11.71 -7.46 -13.71
CA GLU A 205 13.14 -7.69 -13.45
C GLU A 205 13.57 -7.29 -12.04
N LYS A 206 13.04 -6.18 -11.57
CA LYS A 206 13.28 -5.67 -10.22
C LYS A 206 11.95 -5.19 -9.66
N GLU A 207 11.48 -5.87 -8.66
CA GLU A 207 10.26 -5.50 -7.96
C GLU A 207 10.54 -5.16 -6.50
N LYS A 208 9.84 -4.16 -5.99
CA LYS A 208 9.80 -3.78 -4.58
C LYS A 208 8.34 -3.66 -4.14
N CYS A 209 8.10 -3.72 -2.85
CA CYS A 209 6.78 -3.42 -2.31
C CYS A 209 6.21 -2.11 -2.91
N CYS A 210 4.90 -2.04 -3.12
CA CYS A 210 4.22 -0.85 -3.68
C CYS A 210 4.45 0.45 -2.89
N GLY A 211 4.94 0.36 -1.64
CA GLY A 211 5.29 1.50 -0.81
C GLY A 211 4.15 2.06 0.04
N VAL A 212 2.93 1.51 -0.05
CA VAL A 212 1.78 1.99 0.76
C VAL A 212 2.08 1.97 2.25
N ALA A 213 2.72 0.91 2.76
CA ALA A 213 3.13 0.82 4.16
C ALA A 213 4.16 1.91 4.54
N LEU A 214 5.10 2.22 3.65
CA LEU A 214 6.08 3.30 3.84
C LEU A 214 5.39 4.67 3.91
N ILE A 215 4.51 4.96 2.95
CA ILE A 215 3.74 6.23 2.91
C ILE A 215 2.90 6.39 4.17
N SER A 216 2.18 5.34 4.56
CA SER A 216 1.30 5.36 5.74
C SER A 216 2.06 5.60 7.05
N ASN A 217 3.33 5.22 7.11
CA ASN A 217 4.21 5.41 8.26
C ASN A 217 5.15 6.63 8.14
N GLY A 218 4.98 7.47 7.11
CA GLY A 218 5.74 8.71 6.95
C GLY A 218 7.15 8.55 6.35
N LEU A 219 7.50 7.36 5.85
CA LEU A 219 8.81 7.04 5.26
C LEU A 219 8.86 7.38 3.76
N ILE A 220 8.57 8.63 3.43
CA ILE A 220 8.33 9.08 2.06
C ILE A 220 9.55 8.91 1.15
N LYS A 221 10.75 9.23 1.63
CA LYS A 221 11.98 9.07 0.82
C LYS A 221 12.21 7.61 0.41
N GLN A 222 11.93 6.68 1.31
CA GLN A 222 12.04 5.23 1.01
C GLN A 222 10.95 4.79 0.04
N ALA A 223 9.71 5.26 0.21
CA ALA A 223 8.63 4.99 -0.72
C ALA A 223 8.94 5.48 -2.14
N GLN A 224 9.48 6.70 -2.27
CA GLN A 224 9.92 7.25 -3.56
C GLN A 224 11.02 6.41 -4.20
N LYS A 225 11.98 5.90 -3.42
CA LYS A 225 13.04 5.01 -3.93
C LYS A 225 12.47 3.71 -4.47
N GLN A 226 11.53 3.08 -3.74
CA GLN A 226 10.84 1.87 -4.21
C GLN A 226 10.00 2.14 -5.46
N ALA A 227 9.24 3.23 -5.47
CA ALA A 227 8.45 3.63 -6.62
C ALA A 227 9.30 3.82 -7.89
N ARG A 228 10.46 4.47 -7.79
CA ARG A 228 11.39 4.60 -8.93
C ARG A 228 11.86 3.25 -9.45
N THR A 229 12.18 2.30 -8.57
CA THR A 229 12.57 0.94 -8.98
C THR A 229 11.44 0.24 -9.73
N ASN A 230 10.22 0.29 -9.18
CA ASN A 230 9.04 -0.32 -9.79
C ASN A 230 8.69 0.32 -11.13
N ILE A 231 8.68 1.67 -11.20
CA ILE A 231 8.40 2.41 -12.45
C ILE A 231 9.41 2.05 -13.54
N ASN A 232 10.69 1.96 -13.22
CA ASN A 232 11.72 1.58 -14.21
C ASN A 232 11.48 0.16 -14.75
N SER A 233 11.14 -0.80 -13.89
CA SER A 233 10.85 -2.17 -14.30
C SER A 233 9.56 -2.28 -15.12
N ILE A 234 8.51 -1.54 -14.73
CA ILE A 234 7.24 -1.47 -15.46
C ILE A 234 7.48 -0.81 -16.83
N ARG A 235 8.19 0.31 -16.87
CA ARG A 235 8.52 1.00 -18.13
C ARG A 235 9.26 0.07 -19.09
N LYS A 236 10.26 -0.67 -18.60
CA LYS A 236 10.99 -1.64 -19.42
C LYS A 236 10.06 -2.73 -19.97
N SER A 237 9.16 -3.24 -19.15
CA SER A 237 8.19 -4.23 -19.58
C SER A 237 7.26 -3.68 -20.68
N VAL A 238 6.65 -2.52 -20.45
CA VAL A 238 5.63 -1.97 -21.36
C VAL A 238 6.24 -1.39 -22.63
N LEU A 239 7.32 -0.60 -22.51
CA LEU A 239 7.85 0.14 -23.66
C LEU A 239 8.85 -0.68 -24.48
N GLU A 240 9.72 -1.46 -23.84
CA GLU A 240 10.76 -2.21 -24.53
C GLU A 240 10.27 -3.62 -24.92
N LYS A 241 9.68 -4.37 -23.96
CA LYS A 241 9.21 -5.74 -24.19
C LYS A 241 7.79 -5.81 -24.79
N LYS A 242 7.06 -4.69 -24.84
CA LYS A 242 5.66 -4.59 -25.30
C LYS A 242 4.69 -5.52 -24.54
N MET A 243 5.01 -5.84 -23.30
CA MET A 243 4.17 -6.69 -22.44
C MET A 243 3.30 -5.83 -21.53
N PRO A 244 1.99 -6.05 -21.47
CA PRO A 244 1.14 -5.42 -20.49
C PRO A 244 1.51 -5.91 -19.08
N VAL A 245 1.28 -5.04 -18.07
CA VAL A 245 1.54 -5.39 -16.67
C VAL A 245 0.21 -5.66 -15.97
N ILE A 246 0.15 -6.79 -15.28
CA ILE A 246 -0.99 -7.20 -14.47
C ILE A 246 -0.61 -7.30 -13.00
N ALA A 247 -1.58 -7.16 -12.10
CA ALA A 247 -1.42 -7.33 -10.66
C ALA A 247 -2.65 -8.01 -10.06
N THR A 248 -2.47 -8.69 -8.94
CA THR A 248 -3.56 -9.32 -8.17
C THR A 248 -4.05 -8.48 -7.00
N SER A 249 -3.41 -7.34 -6.75
CA SER A 249 -3.80 -6.40 -5.70
C SER A 249 -3.96 -5.01 -6.29
N SER A 250 -4.98 -4.30 -5.84
CA SER A 250 -5.29 -2.91 -6.24
C SER A 250 -4.70 -1.86 -5.31
N THR A 251 -3.81 -2.24 -4.39
CA THR A 251 -3.18 -1.30 -3.45
C THR A 251 -2.03 -0.53 -4.08
#